data_0473a81f367924e3e82dd126b485b376
#
_entry.id   0473a81f367924e3e82dd126b485b376
#
_cell.length_a   1.000
_cell.length_b   1.000
_cell.length_c   1.000
_cell.angle_alpha   90.00
_cell.angle_beta   90.00
_cell.angle_gamma   90.00
#
_symmetry.space_group_name_H-M   'P 1'
#
loop_
_entity.id
_entity.type
_entity.pdbx_description
1 polymer ?
#
loop_
_entity_poly.entity_id
_entity_poly.type
_entity_poly.pdbx_seq_one_letter_code
_entity_poly.pdbx_strand_id
1 'polypeptide(L)'
;MRKIGNVILDDTCYQGRDLYTDGAIEDEMLEIARNVSPDRFNKVIGEKKSWPILYHFSHIRENILSWMPFTGKEKVLEIGSGCGAVTGALLGGAGEVTCIDLSMKRSEINAWRHRDSEKLKILVGNFQDVEKKLTEKYDYITLIGVFEYGEAYIQSQDPYVDFLKIIRKHLKPDGKIVIAIENRFGLKYWAGCTEDHFGTLFEGIQLSLIHI
;
A
#
# COMPACT_ATOMS: atom_id res chain seq x y z
N MET A 1 -5.41 14.00 13.89
CA MET A 1 -6.20 12.73 13.91
C MET A 1 -7.66 13.06 13.60
N ARG A 2 -8.25 12.44 12.60
CA ARG A 2 -9.66 12.62 12.17
C ARG A 2 -10.29 11.26 11.84
N LYS A 3 -11.62 11.22 11.67
CA LYS A 3 -12.35 10.03 11.23
C LYS A 3 -12.94 10.26 9.84
N ILE A 4 -12.92 9.20 9.03
CA ILE A 4 -13.66 9.08 7.77
C ILE A 4 -14.52 7.83 7.89
N GLY A 5 -15.84 8.02 8.11
CA GLY A 5 -16.69 6.93 8.58
C GLY A 5 -16.18 6.37 9.91
N ASN A 6 -15.92 5.07 9.97
CA ASN A 6 -15.37 4.40 11.15
C ASN A 6 -13.82 4.38 11.15
N VAL A 7 -13.18 4.68 10.02
CA VAL A 7 -11.72 4.63 9.86
C VAL A 7 -11.05 5.79 10.59
N ILE A 8 -10.02 5.48 11.38
CA ILE A 8 -9.16 6.47 12.03
C ILE A 8 -8.03 6.84 11.08
N LEU A 9 -7.93 8.13 10.73
CA LEU A 9 -6.83 8.68 9.94
C LEU A 9 -6.00 9.61 10.82
N ASP A 10 -4.75 9.24 11.05
CA ASP A 10 -3.80 9.95 11.90
C ASP A 10 -2.70 10.58 11.02
N ASP A 11 -2.73 11.90 10.94
CA ASP A 11 -1.87 12.74 10.11
C ASP A 11 -0.76 13.45 10.91
N THR A 12 -0.50 13.01 12.13
CA THR A 12 0.47 13.68 13.03
C THR A 12 1.92 13.58 12.56
N CYS A 13 2.23 12.68 11.62
CA CYS A 13 3.54 12.57 10.98
C CYS A 13 3.56 13.09 9.53
N TYR A 14 2.46 13.61 9.04
CA TYR A 14 2.39 14.14 7.69
C TYR A 14 3.09 15.50 7.58
N GLN A 15 3.95 15.64 6.57
CA GLN A 15 4.79 16.83 6.40
C GLN A 15 4.14 17.94 5.56
N GLY A 16 2.82 17.83 5.25
CA GLY A 16 2.06 18.85 4.54
C GLY A 16 2.19 18.80 3.01
N ARG A 17 2.89 17.82 2.44
CA ARG A 17 2.99 17.59 1.00
C ARG A 17 3.05 16.11 0.67
N ASP A 18 2.43 15.72 -0.44
CA ASP A 18 2.55 14.38 -0.98
C ASP A 18 3.83 14.28 -1.82
N LEU A 19 4.70 13.35 -1.44
CA LEU A 19 5.98 13.12 -2.13
C LEU A 19 5.84 12.12 -3.28
N TYR A 20 4.76 11.36 -3.30
CA TYR A 20 4.45 10.36 -4.31
C TYR A 20 2.98 10.50 -4.73
N THR A 21 2.72 10.70 -6.02
CA THR A 21 1.38 10.95 -6.55
C THR A 21 1.28 10.57 -8.03
N ASP A 22 0.12 10.10 -8.46
CA ASP A 22 -0.25 9.92 -9.88
C ASP A 22 -0.78 11.22 -10.50
N GLY A 23 -0.71 12.35 -9.78
CA GLY A 23 -1.17 13.64 -10.24
C GLY A 23 -2.69 13.85 -10.14
N ALA A 24 -3.26 14.61 -11.09
CA ALA A 24 -4.65 15.04 -11.03
C ALA A 24 -5.68 13.89 -11.04
N ILE A 25 -5.32 12.71 -11.51
CA ILE A 25 -6.20 11.53 -11.52
C ILE A 25 -6.60 11.10 -10.09
N GLU A 26 -5.77 11.39 -9.09
CA GLU A 26 -6.08 11.07 -7.70
C GLU A 26 -7.28 11.88 -7.16
N ASP A 27 -7.56 13.06 -7.72
CA ASP A 27 -8.78 13.82 -7.38
C ASP A 27 -10.03 13.07 -7.86
N GLU A 28 -10.01 12.57 -9.09
CA GLU A 28 -11.08 11.74 -9.62
C GLU A 28 -11.26 10.45 -8.82
N MET A 29 -10.14 9.79 -8.46
CA MET A 29 -10.16 8.58 -7.65
C MET A 29 -10.75 8.84 -6.26
N LEU A 30 -10.46 9.99 -5.66
CA LEU A 30 -11.04 10.38 -4.37
C LEU A 30 -12.55 10.57 -4.48
N GLU A 31 -13.04 11.22 -5.54
CA GLU A 31 -14.48 11.38 -5.79
C GLU A 31 -15.17 10.02 -6.03
N ILE A 32 -14.52 9.11 -6.74
CA ILE A 32 -15.02 7.73 -6.91
C ILE A 32 -15.14 7.05 -5.54
N ALA A 33 -14.09 7.09 -4.70
CA ALA A 33 -14.09 6.44 -3.39
C ALA A 33 -15.16 7.01 -2.45
N ARG A 34 -15.48 8.32 -2.56
CA ARG A 34 -16.50 8.99 -1.77
C ARG A 34 -17.91 8.62 -2.18
N ASN A 35 -18.17 8.58 -3.49
CA ASN A 35 -19.53 8.60 -4.05
C ASN A 35 -19.96 7.24 -4.61
N VAL A 36 -19.04 6.31 -4.83
CA VAL A 36 -19.34 5.00 -5.41
C VAL A 36 -19.12 3.91 -4.38
N SER A 37 -20.09 3.00 -4.24
CA SER A 37 -19.94 1.82 -3.39
C SER A 37 -18.93 0.84 -3.99
N PRO A 38 -18.08 0.18 -3.18
CA PRO A 38 -17.03 -0.74 -3.66
C PRO A 38 -17.52 -1.85 -4.60
N ASP A 39 -18.72 -2.36 -4.43
CA ASP A 39 -19.34 -3.34 -5.31
C ASP A 39 -19.54 -2.86 -6.76
N ARG A 40 -19.54 -1.53 -6.97
CA ARG A 40 -19.68 -0.90 -8.29
C ARG A 40 -18.36 -0.47 -8.93
N PHE A 41 -17.23 -0.66 -8.28
CA PHE A 41 -15.94 -0.25 -8.83
C PHE A 41 -15.62 -0.89 -10.18
N ASN A 42 -15.98 -2.16 -10.39
CA ASN A 42 -15.79 -2.81 -11.69
C ASN A 42 -16.55 -2.10 -12.83
N LYS A 43 -17.75 -1.57 -12.55
CA LYS A 43 -18.50 -0.79 -13.53
C LYS A 43 -17.78 0.51 -13.87
N VAL A 44 -17.31 1.24 -12.86
CA VAL A 44 -16.55 2.48 -13.03
C VAL A 44 -15.27 2.24 -13.82
N ILE A 45 -14.53 1.17 -13.50
CA ILE A 45 -13.32 0.77 -14.24
C ILE A 45 -13.63 0.59 -15.73
N GLY A 46 -14.72 -0.12 -16.06
CA GLY A 46 -15.14 -0.34 -17.44
C GLY A 46 -15.57 0.93 -18.18
N GLU A 47 -16.19 1.87 -17.48
CA GLU A 47 -16.63 3.15 -18.03
C GLU A 47 -15.47 4.13 -18.24
N LYS A 48 -14.57 4.26 -17.26
CA LYS A 48 -13.46 5.22 -17.27
C LYS A 48 -12.29 4.80 -18.17
N LYS A 49 -12.05 3.50 -18.31
CA LYS A 49 -10.94 2.92 -19.11
C LYS A 49 -9.58 3.58 -18.81
N SER A 50 -9.38 3.97 -17.58
CA SER A 50 -8.17 4.63 -17.08
C SER A 50 -7.29 3.61 -16.38
N TRP A 51 -5.98 3.59 -16.71
CA TRP A 51 -5.04 2.66 -16.08
C TRP A 51 -4.92 2.88 -14.56
N PRO A 52 -4.75 4.11 -14.03
CA PRO A 52 -4.70 4.31 -12.57
C PRO A 52 -5.97 3.85 -11.86
N ILE A 53 -7.16 4.11 -12.44
CA ILE A 53 -8.43 3.67 -11.87
C ILE A 53 -8.50 2.14 -11.85
N LEU A 54 -8.14 1.45 -12.93
CA LEU A 54 -8.06 0.00 -12.97
C LEU A 54 -7.06 -0.51 -11.93
N TYR A 55 -5.86 0.06 -11.89
CA TYR A 55 -4.78 -0.37 -11.03
C TYR A 55 -5.16 -0.25 -9.55
N HIS A 56 -5.77 0.86 -9.15
CA HIS A 56 -6.07 1.09 -7.74
C HIS A 56 -7.41 0.52 -7.27
N PHE A 57 -8.42 0.39 -8.12
CA PHE A 57 -9.76 -0.06 -7.70
C PHE A 57 -10.10 -1.51 -8.05
N SER A 58 -9.27 -2.19 -8.85
CA SER A 58 -9.52 -3.60 -9.21
C SER A 58 -9.44 -4.51 -7.99
N HIS A 59 -10.51 -5.27 -7.74
CA HIS A 59 -10.55 -6.29 -6.70
C HIS A 59 -9.58 -7.46 -6.96
N ILE A 60 -9.13 -7.64 -8.21
CA ILE A 60 -8.19 -8.72 -8.57
C ILE A 60 -6.85 -8.56 -7.83
N ARG A 61 -6.47 -7.34 -7.47
CA ARG A 61 -5.25 -7.10 -6.69
C ARG A 61 -5.29 -7.70 -5.29
N GLU A 62 -6.46 -7.89 -4.73
CA GLU A 62 -6.62 -8.54 -3.43
C GLU A 62 -6.17 -9.99 -3.42
N ASN A 63 -6.14 -10.66 -4.59
CA ASN A 63 -5.67 -12.04 -4.73
C ASN A 63 -4.23 -12.25 -4.23
N ILE A 64 -3.41 -11.21 -4.20
CA ILE A 64 -2.03 -11.30 -3.69
C ILE A 64 -1.98 -11.61 -2.19
N LEU A 65 -3.02 -11.27 -1.43
CA LEU A 65 -3.11 -11.48 0.02
C LEU A 65 -4.30 -12.33 0.47
N SER A 66 -5.30 -12.57 -0.41
CA SER A 66 -6.53 -13.30 -0.06
C SER A 66 -6.31 -14.77 0.36
N TRP A 67 -5.15 -15.34 0.03
CA TRP A 67 -4.74 -16.70 0.42
C TRP A 67 -4.22 -16.79 1.86
N MET A 68 -3.99 -15.68 2.54
CA MET A 68 -3.44 -15.67 3.89
C MET A 68 -4.41 -16.30 4.89
N PRO A 69 -3.90 -17.18 5.79
CA PRO A 69 -4.75 -17.96 6.69
C PRO A 69 -5.12 -17.15 7.94
N PHE A 70 -5.90 -16.07 7.75
CA PHE A 70 -6.40 -15.27 8.86
C PHE A 70 -7.48 -16.00 9.63
N THR A 71 -7.53 -15.75 10.94
CA THR A 71 -8.52 -16.31 11.89
C THR A 71 -9.46 -15.25 12.46
N GLY A 72 -9.30 -14.00 12.06
CA GLY A 72 -10.05 -12.84 12.58
C GLY A 72 -9.48 -12.23 13.87
N LYS A 73 -8.29 -12.65 14.29
CA LYS A 73 -7.65 -12.17 15.52
C LYS A 73 -6.32 -11.45 15.28
N GLU A 74 -5.75 -11.62 14.10
CA GLU A 74 -4.44 -11.09 13.75
C GLU A 74 -4.44 -9.58 13.71
N LYS A 75 -3.34 -8.99 14.20
CA LYS A 75 -2.97 -7.60 13.96
C LYS A 75 -2.05 -7.54 12.77
N VAL A 76 -2.43 -6.76 11.77
CA VAL A 76 -1.65 -6.60 10.54
C VAL A 76 -1.19 -5.17 10.39
N LEU A 77 0.08 -4.99 10.02
CA LEU A 77 0.64 -3.71 9.59
C LEU A 77 0.85 -3.75 8.07
N GLU A 78 0.18 -2.89 7.34
CA GLU A 78 0.38 -2.69 5.90
C GLU A 78 1.23 -1.43 5.70
N ILE A 79 2.44 -1.59 5.17
CA ILE A 79 3.35 -0.48 4.86
C ILE A 79 3.21 -0.15 3.38
N GLY A 80 2.93 1.14 3.08
CA GLY A 80 2.68 1.63 1.73
C GLY A 80 1.32 1.20 1.19
N SER A 81 0.26 1.45 1.96
CA SER A 81 -1.09 1.00 1.61
C SER A 81 -1.68 1.70 0.38
N GLY A 82 -1.13 2.85 -0.03
CA GLY A 82 -1.62 3.63 -1.16
C GLY A 82 -3.12 3.92 -1.08
N CYS A 83 -3.81 3.69 -2.19
CA CYS A 83 -5.27 3.84 -2.29
C CYS A 83 -6.07 2.65 -1.73
N GLY A 84 -5.45 1.77 -0.96
CA GLY A 84 -6.11 0.63 -0.34
C GLY A 84 -6.44 -0.53 -1.29
N ALA A 85 -5.65 -0.71 -2.34
CA ALA A 85 -5.91 -1.72 -3.36
C ALA A 85 -5.86 -3.17 -2.82
N VAL A 86 -5.08 -3.42 -1.78
CA VAL A 86 -4.94 -4.73 -1.13
C VAL A 86 -5.42 -4.73 0.32
N THR A 87 -5.68 -3.56 0.91
CA THR A 87 -6.19 -3.39 2.27
C THR A 87 -7.49 -4.16 2.49
N GLY A 88 -8.36 -4.25 1.46
CA GLY A 88 -9.61 -4.99 1.51
C GLY A 88 -9.43 -6.46 1.86
N ALA A 89 -8.43 -7.12 1.27
CA ALA A 89 -8.11 -8.52 1.58
C ALA A 89 -7.69 -8.72 3.05
N LEU A 90 -6.95 -7.77 3.61
CA LEU A 90 -6.55 -7.80 5.02
C LEU A 90 -7.75 -7.61 5.93
N LEU A 91 -8.61 -6.63 5.64
CA LEU A 91 -9.82 -6.34 6.41
C LEU A 91 -10.83 -7.50 6.39
N GLY A 92 -10.87 -8.25 5.29
CA GLY A 92 -11.73 -9.43 5.15
C GLY A 92 -11.37 -10.57 6.08
N GLY A 93 -10.10 -10.67 6.50
CA GLY A 93 -9.60 -11.81 7.27
C GLY A 93 -9.01 -11.48 8.64
N ALA A 94 -8.33 -10.35 8.79
CA ALA A 94 -7.66 -9.98 10.04
C ALA A 94 -8.60 -9.37 11.09
N GLY A 95 -8.13 -9.32 12.33
CA GLY A 95 -8.82 -8.67 13.45
C GLY A 95 -8.66 -7.16 13.48
N GLU A 96 -7.44 -6.69 13.24
CA GLU A 96 -7.08 -5.27 13.19
C GLU A 96 -6.08 -5.01 12.05
N VAL A 97 -6.23 -3.91 11.34
CA VAL A 97 -5.33 -3.48 10.26
C VAL A 97 -4.86 -2.06 10.53
N THR A 98 -3.55 -1.89 10.63
CA THR A 98 -2.91 -0.57 10.66
C THR A 98 -2.20 -0.37 9.33
N CYS A 99 -2.54 0.70 8.62
CA CYS A 99 -1.89 1.10 7.38
C CYS A 99 -0.92 2.26 7.65
N ILE A 100 0.19 2.30 6.92
CA ILE A 100 1.08 3.45 6.85
C ILE A 100 1.22 3.84 5.38
N ASP A 101 1.03 5.12 5.08
CA ASP A 101 1.32 5.67 3.75
C ASP A 101 1.83 7.10 3.86
N LEU A 102 2.70 7.50 2.94
CA LEU A 102 3.28 8.84 2.97
C LEU A 102 2.37 9.90 2.32
N SER A 103 1.43 9.49 1.45
CA SER A 103 0.51 10.37 0.76
C SER A 103 -0.80 10.54 1.52
N MET A 104 -1.13 11.79 1.80
CA MET A 104 -2.42 12.15 2.43
C MET A 104 -3.58 11.80 1.51
N LYS A 105 -3.49 12.16 0.23
CA LYS A 105 -4.57 11.94 -0.74
C LYS A 105 -4.86 10.46 -0.93
N ARG A 106 -3.83 9.63 -1.09
CA ARG A 106 -4.00 8.16 -1.19
C ARG A 106 -4.58 7.56 0.08
N SER A 107 -4.12 8.03 1.24
CA SER A 107 -4.67 7.62 2.54
C SER A 107 -6.16 7.99 2.69
N GLU A 108 -6.57 9.16 2.18
CA GLU A 108 -7.99 9.53 2.13
C GLU A 108 -8.80 8.60 1.21
N ILE A 109 -8.27 8.28 0.03
CA ILE A 109 -8.92 7.33 -0.89
C ILE A 109 -9.10 5.97 -0.21
N ASN A 110 -8.06 5.45 0.45
CA ASN A 110 -8.12 4.21 1.22
C ASN A 110 -9.19 4.29 2.32
N ALA A 111 -9.19 5.36 3.10
CA ALA A 111 -10.16 5.55 4.18
C ALA A 111 -11.61 5.64 3.67
N TRP A 112 -11.87 6.35 2.58
CA TRP A 112 -13.20 6.42 1.98
C TRP A 112 -13.66 5.10 1.38
N ARG A 113 -12.74 4.36 0.75
CA ARG A 113 -12.99 3.01 0.19
C ARG A 113 -13.45 2.04 1.27
N HIS A 114 -12.87 2.13 2.46
CA HIS A 114 -13.10 1.21 3.57
C HIS A 114 -13.81 1.86 4.76
N ARG A 115 -14.56 2.96 4.52
CA ARG A 115 -15.15 3.84 5.56
C ARG A 115 -16.03 3.14 6.59
N ASP A 116 -16.59 1.99 6.25
CA ASP A 116 -17.47 1.22 7.14
C ASP A 116 -16.70 0.28 8.08
N SER A 117 -15.38 0.15 7.90
CA SER A 117 -14.55 -0.74 8.70
C SER A 117 -14.18 -0.12 10.05
N GLU A 118 -14.51 -0.80 11.14
CA GLU A 118 -14.07 -0.44 12.49
C GLU A 118 -12.65 -0.95 12.82
N LYS A 119 -12.09 -1.80 11.94
CA LYS A 119 -10.80 -2.48 12.14
C LYS A 119 -9.61 -1.70 11.56
N LEU A 120 -9.86 -0.59 10.81
CA LEU A 120 -8.85 0.12 10.05
C LEU A 120 -8.38 1.39 10.74
N LYS A 121 -7.07 1.50 10.89
CA LYS A 121 -6.36 2.72 11.25
C LYS A 121 -5.32 3.04 10.18
N ILE A 122 -5.25 4.29 9.74
CA ILE A 122 -4.27 4.76 8.74
C ILE A 122 -3.41 5.85 9.38
N LEU A 123 -2.09 5.66 9.32
CA LEU A 123 -1.08 6.59 9.81
C LEU A 123 -0.40 7.23 8.60
N VAL A 124 -0.49 8.55 8.47
CA VAL A 124 0.04 9.27 7.31
C VAL A 124 1.39 9.88 7.64
N GLY A 125 2.39 9.54 6.85
CA GLY A 125 3.76 10.05 6.99
C GLY A 125 4.81 9.06 6.49
N ASN A 126 6.07 9.51 6.46
CA ASN A 126 7.19 8.63 6.14
C ASN A 126 7.30 7.52 7.18
N PHE A 127 7.54 6.29 6.71
CA PHE A 127 7.62 5.12 7.57
C PHE A 127 8.63 5.28 8.72
N GLN A 128 9.82 5.85 8.47
CA GLN A 128 10.84 6.08 9.50
C GLN A 128 10.39 7.03 10.63
N ASP A 129 9.43 7.91 10.37
CA ASP A 129 8.89 8.81 11.38
C ASP A 129 7.69 8.20 12.11
N VAL A 130 6.84 7.50 11.36
CA VAL A 130 5.65 6.83 11.89
C VAL A 130 6.04 5.65 12.79
N GLU A 131 7.04 4.84 12.39
CA GLU A 131 7.46 3.63 13.12
C GLU A 131 7.88 3.92 14.56
N LYS A 132 8.47 5.10 14.81
CA LYS A 132 8.90 5.55 16.15
C LYS A 132 7.72 5.73 17.12
N LYS A 133 6.51 5.90 16.58
CA LYS A 133 5.27 6.05 17.35
C LYS A 133 4.48 4.74 17.46
N LEU A 134 4.89 3.69 16.75
CA LEU A 134 4.25 2.39 16.85
C LEU A 134 4.66 1.71 18.16
N THR A 135 3.68 1.45 19.00
CA THR A 135 3.86 0.74 20.28
C THR A 135 3.43 -0.72 20.20
N GLU A 136 2.70 -1.08 19.15
CA GLU A 136 2.12 -2.40 18.99
C GLU A 136 3.06 -3.37 18.26
N LYS A 137 2.80 -4.67 18.43
CA LYS A 137 3.41 -5.75 17.69
C LYS A 137 2.37 -6.44 16.82
N TYR A 138 2.81 -6.84 15.63
CA TYR A 138 1.95 -7.37 14.59
C TYR A 138 2.23 -8.86 14.32
N ASP A 139 1.17 -9.58 13.97
CA ASP A 139 1.26 -10.98 13.54
C ASP A 139 1.80 -11.05 12.10
N TYR A 140 1.38 -10.08 11.27
CA TYR A 140 1.86 -9.93 9.90
C TYR A 140 2.23 -8.48 9.62
N ILE A 141 3.30 -8.31 8.83
CA ILE A 141 3.66 -7.01 8.24
C ILE A 141 3.77 -7.23 6.74
N THR A 142 3.03 -6.43 5.96
CA THR A 142 2.98 -6.56 4.49
C THR A 142 3.65 -5.36 3.82
N LEU A 143 4.43 -5.66 2.76
CA LEU A 143 5.06 -4.68 1.87
C LEU A 143 4.78 -5.13 0.43
N ILE A 144 3.75 -4.59 -0.18
CA ILE A 144 3.28 -4.99 -1.50
C ILE A 144 3.52 -3.85 -2.50
N GLY A 145 4.56 -4.00 -3.34
CA GLY A 145 4.99 -2.95 -4.27
C GLY A 145 5.57 -1.73 -3.53
N VAL A 146 6.39 -1.96 -2.51
CA VAL A 146 6.92 -0.89 -1.64
C VAL A 146 8.38 -1.10 -1.29
N PHE A 147 8.81 -2.35 -1.10
CA PHE A 147 10.16 -2.63 -0.61
C PHE A 147 11.24 -2.15 -1.59
N GLU A 148 10.95 -2.12 -2.88
CA GLU A 148 11.80 -1.60 -3.95
C GLU A 148 12.17 -0.13 -3.77
N TYR A 149 11.33 0.65 -3.10
CA TYR A 149 11.56 2.08 -2.83
C TYR A 149 12.38 2.33 -1.54
N GLY A 150 12.96 1.29 -0.96
CA GLY A 150 13.71 1.40 0.30
C GLY A 150 14.80 2.46 0.27
N GLU A 151 15.54 2.62 -0.84
CA GLU A 151 16.57 3.66 -0.99
C GLU A 151 16.02 5.09 -0.91
N ALA A 152 14.83 5.31 -1.47
CA ALA A 152 14.23 6.64 -1.48
C ALA A 152 13.71 7.08 -0.09
N TYR A 153 13.32 6.12 0.75
CA TYR A 153 12.58 6.43 1.98
C TYR A 153 13.30 6.01 3.27
N ILE A 154 14.35 5.19 3.18
CA ILE A 154 15.18 4.80 4.32
C ILE A 154 16.56 5.47 4.20
N GLN A 155 16.80 6.45 5.03
CA GLN A 155 18.06 7.20 5.04
C GLN A 155 19.13 6.42 5.82
N SER A 156 19.84 5.53 5.13
CA SER A 156 20.97 4.77 5.70
C SER A 156 21.95 4.31 4.62
N GLN A 157 23.09 3.75 5.01
CA GLN A 157 24.07 3.19 4.08
C GLN A 157 23.63 1.85 3.46
N ASP A 158 22.75 1.14 4.15
CA ASP A 158 22.18 -0.14 3.69
C ASP A 158 20.65 -0.12 3.91
N PRO A 159 19.92 0.63 3.07
CA PRO A 159 18.53 0.95 3.31
C PRO A 159 17.62 -0.27 3.36
N TYR A 160 17.86 -1.29 2.56
CA TYR A 160 17.02 -2.50 2.52
C TYR A 160 17.19 -3.34 3.78
N VAL A 161 18.45 -3.54 4.22
CA VAL A 161 18.73 -4.29 5.45
C VAL A 161 18.20 -3.54 6.66
N ASP A 162 18.38 -2.23 6.70
CA ASP A 162 17.91 -1.42 7.81
C ASP A 162 16.39 -1.31 7.83
N PHE A 163 15.75 -1.26 6.67
CA PHE A 163 14.29 -1.35 6.59
C PHE A 163 13.77 -2.65 7.22
N LEU A 164 14.35 -3.79 6.87
CA LEU A 164 13.97 -5.08 7.47
C LEU A 164 14.26 -5.14 8.98
N LYS A 165 15.39 -4.58 9.43
CA LYS A 165 15.70 -4.48 10.87
C LYS A 165 14.66 -3.66 11.63
N ILE A 166 14.20 -2.53 11.05
CA ILE A 166 13.17 -1.68 11.64
C ILE A 166 11.85 -2.46 11.70
N ILE A 167 11.43 -3.07 10.60
CA ILE A 167 10.18 -3.85 10.53
C ILE A 167 10.18 -4.97 11.58
N ARG A 168 11.30 -5.68 11.72
CA ARG A 168 11.44 -6.78 12.69
C ARG A 168 11.16 -6.34 14.12
N LYS A 169 11.42 -5.08 14.48
CA LYS A 169 11.11 -4.55 15.82
C LYS A 169 9.61 -4.56 16.11
N HIS A 170 8.78 -4.50 15.10
CA HIS A 170 7.32 -4.43 15.21
C HIS A 170 6.63 -5.80 15.04
N LEU A 171 7.38 -6.87 14.79
CA LEU A 171 6.82 -8.23 14.73
C LEU A 171 6.66 -8.83 16.14
N LYS A 172 5.61 -9.63 16.30
CA LYS A 172 5.51 -10.61 17.39
C LYS A 172 6.57 -11.71 17.20
N PRO A 173 6.87 -12.53 18.24
CA PRO A 173 7.88 -13.60 18.14
C PRO A 173 7.68 -14.54 16.95
N ASP A 174 6.43 -14.93 16.66
CA ASP A 174 6.08 -15.81 15.52
C ASP A 174 5.51 -15.03 14.32
N GLY A 175 5.65 -13.71 14.34
CA GLY A 175 5.15 -12.83 13.28
C GLY A 175 5.89 -13.05 11.96
N LYS A 176 5.21 -12.74 10.86
CA LYS A 176 5.71 -12.95 9.50
C LYS A 176 5.71 -11.65 8.70
N ILE A 177 6.71 -11.49 7.84
CA ILE A 177 6.75 -10.45 6.83
C ILE A 177 6.31 -11.05 5.50
N VAL A 178 5.41 -10.36 4.80
CA VAL A 178 4.97 -10.72 3.45
C VAL A 178 5.44 -9.62 2.52
N ILE A 179 6.34 -9.96 1.60
CA ILE A 179 6.90 -9.03 0.62
C ILE A 179 6.48 -9.50 -0.77
N ALA A 180 5.94 -8.57 -1.57
CA ALA A 180 5.72 -8.76 -2.99
C ALA A 180 6.28 -7.56 -3.73
N ILE A 181 7.22 -7.83 -4.62
CA ILE A 181 7.90 -6.85 -5.48
C ILE A 181 7.94 -7.38 -6.90
N GLU A 182 8.21 -6.51 -7.84
CA GLU A 182 8.39 -6.91 -9.22
C GLU A 182 9.62 -7.80 -9.39
N ASN A 183 9.47 -8.81 -10.21
CA ASN A 183 10.57 -9.70 -10.53
C ASN A 183 11.30 -9.17 -11.77
N ARG A 184 12.60 -8.88 -11.64
CA ARG A 184 13.48 -8.47 -12.75
C ARG A 184 13.36 -9.35 -13.98
N PHE A 185 13.18 -10.67 -13.81
CA PHE A 185 13.00 -11.64 -14.87
C PHE A 185 11.53 -12.04 -15.06
N GLY A 186 10.59 -11.16 -14.75
CA GLY A 186 9.16 -11.42 -14.95
C GLY A 186 8.82 -11.72 -16.40
N LEU A 187 7.94 -12.70 -16.62
CA LEU A 187 7.51 -13.10 -17.98
C LEU A 187 6.96 -11.94 -18.81
N LYS A 188 6.35 -10.93 -18.18
CA LYS A 188 5.82 -9.75 -18.88
C LYS A 188 6.91 -9.03 -19.67
N TYR A 189 8.11 -8.90 -19.12
CA TYR A 189 9.22 -8.22 -19.80
C TYR A 189 9.76 -9.03 -20.98
N TRP A 190 9.83 -10.35 -20.84
CA TRP A 190 10.20 -11.24 -21.94
C TRP A 190 9.14 -11.26 -23.05
N ALA A 191 7.88 -11.03 -22.70
CA ALA A 191 6.78 -10.92 -23.66
C ALA A 191 6.73 -9.54 -24.35
N GLY A 192 7.68 -8.63 -24.07
CA GLY A 192 7.75 -7.32 -24.71
C GLY A 192 6.92 -6.23 -24.02
N CYS A 193 6.53 -6.42 -22.76
CA CYS A 193 5.97 -5.32 -21.97
C CYS A 193 7.10 -4.36 -21.55
N THR A 194 6.77 -3.08 -21.55
CA THR A 194 7.67 -2.04 -21.03
C THR A 194 7.80 -2.16 -19.51
N GLU A 195 8.88 -1.61 -18.98
CA GLU A 195 9.06 -1.42 -17.54
C GLU A 195 8.07 -0.37 -17.04
N ASP A 196 7.46 -0.61 -15.87
CA ASP A 196 6.32 0.18 -15.38
C ASP A 196 6.71 1.60 -14.94
N HIS A 197 7.96 1.83 -14.55
CA HIS A 197 8.44 3.12 -14.06
C HIS A 197 9.02 4.02 -15.16
N PHE A 198 9.80 3.42 -16.04
CA PHE A 198 10.51 4.16 -17.12
C PHE A 198 9.81 4.06 -18.48
N GLY A 199 8.90 3.11 -18.66
CA GLY A 199 8.19 2.90 -19.92
C GLY A 199 9.07 2.37 -21.06
N THR A 200 10.30 1.90 -20.77
CA THR A 200 11.26 1.40 -21.75
C THR A 200 11.26 -0.13 -21.81
N LEU A 201 11.66 -0.68 -22.96
CA LEU A 201 11.76 -2.13 -23.16
C LEU A 201 13.06 -2.65 -22.52
N PHE A 202 12.95 -3.77 -21.80
CA PHE A 202 14.08 -4.51 -21.22
C PHE A 202 14.91 -3.76 -20.17
N GLU A 203 14.51 -2.56 -19.74
CA GLU A 203 15.22 -1.77 -18.71
C GLU A 203 15.39 -2.57 -17.43
N GLY A 204 14.32 -3.18 -16.93
CA GLY A 204 14.35 -4.01 -15.73
C GLY A 204 15.27 -5.23 -15.83
N ILE A 205 15.61 -5.70 -17.04
CA ILE A 205 16.55 -6.82 -17.23
C ILE A 205 17.99 -6.33 -17.21
N GLN A 206 18.25 -5.14 -17.76
CA GLN A 206 19.59 -4.56 -17.89
C GLN A 206 20.05 -3.86 -16.61
N LEU A 207 19.16 -3.12 -15.98
CA LEU A 207 19.44 -2.36 -14.76
C LEU A 207 18.66 -2.93 -13.59
N SER A 208 19.18 -2.73 -12.40
CA SER A 208 18.38 -2.98 -11.19
C SER A 208 17.28 -1.94 -11.12
N LEU A 209 16.03 -2.35 -10.91
CA LEU A 209 14.89 -1.45 -10.66
C LEU A 209 15.08 -0.57 -9.41
N ILE A 210 16.14 -0.81 -8.70
CA ILE A 210 16.49 -0.23 -7.40
C ILE A 210 17.23 1.11 -7.54
N HIS A 211 17.44 1.59 -8.74
CA HIS A 211 18.11 2.88 -9.00
C HIS A 211 17.13 4.05 -9.21
N ILE A 212 15.95 3.97 -8.60
CA ILE A 212 14.98 5.06 -8.60
C ILE A 212 15.16 5.95 -7.37
#